data_8a117a0afe612098479b08930afad650
#
_entry.id   8a117a0afe612098479b08930afad650
#
_cell.length_a   1.000
_cell.length_b   1.000
_cell.length_c   1.000
_cell.angle_alpha   90.00
_cell.angle_beta   90.00
_cell.angle_gamma   90.00
#
_symmetry.space_group_name_H-M   'P 1'
#
loop_
_entity.id
_entity.type
_entity.pdbx_description
1 polymer ?
#
loop_
_entity_poly.entity_id
_entity_poly.type
_entity_poly.pdbx_seq_one_letter_code
_entity_poly.pdbx_strand_id
1 'polypeptide(L)'
;MRFLLDTGVISELRKCDRAHPNVARWVTRTPVEEIGTSVIVLAEIRRGIELKRRTHPDAAKALDRWFARMRKGLADRVLPIDEPIMEAWALMSISHSLPLIDSLVAATAKVRGLMLVTPNIEDIAETGVAAFDPFSE
;
A
#
# COMPACT_ATOMS: atom_id res chain seq x y z
N MET A 1 -11.95 -9.13 -1.41
CA MET A 1 -10.84 -8.29 -0.91
C MET A 1 -11.29 -7.56 0.34
N ARG A 2 -10.48 -7.56 1.36
CA ARG A 2 -10.81 -6.96 2.65
C ARG A 2 -9.75 -5.95 3.11
N PHE A 3 -8.50 -6.16 2.73
CA PHE A 3 -7.36 -5.37 3.19
C PHE A 3 -6.70 -4.62 2.05
N LEU A 4 -6.48 -3.32 2.25
CA LEU A 4 -5.76 -2.48 1.31
C LEU A 4 -4.38 -2.18 1.90
N LEU A 5 -3.32 -2.66 1.27
CA LEU A 5 -1.95 -2.48 1.73
C LEU A 5 -1.39 -1.16 1.21
N ASP A 6 -0.75 -0.40 2.10
CA ASP A 6 -0.04 0.80 1.68
C ASP A 6 1.38 0.47 1.18
N THR A 7 2.07 1.48 0.68
CA THR A 7 3.41 1.35 0.12
C THR A 7 4.41 0.78 1.13
N GLY A 8 4.34 1.24 2.38
CA GLY A 8 5.29 0.82 3.42
C GLY A 8 5.21 -0.66 3.71
N VAL A 9 4.00 -1.22 3.74
CA VAL A 9 3.78 -2.65 3.99
C VAL A 9 4.29 -3.48 2.82
N ILE A 10 3.93 -3.11 1.58
CA ILE A 10 4.39 -3.86 0.40
C ILE A 10 5.91 -3.78 0.29
N SER A 11 6.50 -2.61 0.53
CA SER A 11 7.95 -2.44 0.49
C SER A 11 8.66 -3.28 1.55
N GLU A 12 8.05 -3.48 2.71
CA GLU A 12 8.60 -4.36 3.74
C GLU A 12 8.66 -5.81 3.24
N LEU A 13 7.64 -6.25 2.52
CA LEU A 13 7.56 -7.61 1.99
C LEU A 13 8.66 -7.93 0.97
N ARG A 14 9.21 -6.91 0.27
CA ARG A 14 10.32 -7.15 -0.68
C ARG A 14 11.58 -7.68 -0.02
N LYS A 15 11.71 -7.50 1.28
CA LYS A 15 12.89 -7.97 2.04
C LYS A 15 12.90 -9.48 2.23
N CYS A 16 11.82 -10.16 1.86
CA CYS A 16 11.68 -11.63 1.96
C CYS A 16 11.99 -12.11 3.38
N ASP A 17 13.05 -12.91 3.56
CA ASP A 17 13.42 -13.47 4.87
C ASP A 17 13.81 -12.42 5.90
N ARG A 18 14.15 -11.21 5.45
CA ARG A 18 14.52 -10.09 6.32
C ARG A 18 13.36 -9.16 6.62
N ALA A 19 12.15 -9.50 6.14
CA ALA A 19 10.96 -8.71 6.45
C ALA A 19 10.67 -8.76 7.95
N HIS A 20 10.06 -7.71 8.45
CA HIS A 20 9.66 -7.64 9.86
C HIS A 20 8.79 -8.86 10.20
N PRO A 21 9.15 -9.61 11.28
CA PRO A 21 8.45 -10.88 11.58
C PRO A 21 6.95 -10.73 11.79
N ASN A 22 6.49 -9.61 12.34
CA ASN A 22 5.06 -9.37 12.54
C ASN A 22 4.33 -9.20 11.20
N VAL A 23 4.94 -8.48 10.27
CA VAL A 23 4.38 -8.27 8.92
C VAL A 23 4.34 -9.60 8.17
N ALA A 24 5.43 -10.33 8.17
CA ALA A 24 5.52 -11.65 7.53
C ALA A 24 4.47 -12.61 8.07
N ARG A 25 4.29 -12.62 9.38
CA ARG A 25 3.29 -13.49 10.06
C ARG A 25 1.88 -13.11 9.64
N TRP A 26 1.57 -11.82 9.61
CA TRP A 26 0.25 -11.34 9.22
C TRP A 26 -0.08 -11.75 7.79
N VAL A 27 0.84 -11.54 6.86
CA VAL A 27 0.64 -11.89 5.44
C VAL A 27 0.46 -13.39 5.27
N THR A 28 1.28 -14.20 5.98
CA THR A 28 1.19 -15.66 5.90
C THR A 28 -0.17 -16.18 6.39
N ARG A 29 -0.74 -15.54 7.40
CA ARG A 29 -2.02 -15.94 8.00
C ARG A 29 -3.24 -15.43 7.24
N THR A 30 -3.06 -14.45 6.38
CA THR A 30 -4.16 -13.80 5.68
C THR A 30 -4.35 -14.43 4.31
N PRO A 31 -5.57 -14.87 3.95
CA PRO A 31 -5.82 -15.40 2.61
C PRO A 31 -5.46 -14.37 1.55
N VAL A 32 -4.75 -14.81 0.52
CA VAL A 32 -4.24 -13.91 -0.53
C VAL A 32 -5.35 -13.16 -1.25
N GLU A 33 -6.51 -13.79 -1.41
CA GLU A 33 -7.66 -13.19 -2.07
C GLU A 33 -8.29 -12.03 -1.27
N GLU A 34 -7.93 -11.89 -0.01
CA GLU A 34 -8.38 -10.78 0.82
C GLU A 34 -7.45 -9.57 0.76
N ILE A 35 -6.29 -9.71 0.15
CA ILE A 35 -5.23 -8.69 0.11
C ILE A 35 -5.18 -8.02 -1.25
N GLY A 36 -5.20 -6.70 -1.25
CA GLY A 36 -5.02 -5.92 -2.47
C GLY A 36 -4.33 -4.60 -2.20
N THR A 37 -4.21 -3.78 -3.23
CA THR A 37 -3.60 -2.47 -3.13
C THR A 37 -4.22 -1.51 -4.16
N SER A 38 -3.69 -0.30 -4.23
CA SER A 38 -4.11 0.73 -5.18
C SER A 38 -3.07 0.92 -6.28
N VAL A 39 -3.51 1.34 -7.45
CA VAL A 39 -2.62 1.73 -8.55
C VAL A 39 -1.62 2.81 -8.11
N ILE A 40 -2.02 3.71 -7.20
CA ILE A 40 -1.12 4.77 -6.72
C ILE A 40 0.04 4.19 -5.88
N VAL A 41 -0.21 3.13 -5.15
CA VAL A 41 0.83 2.42 -4.39
C VAL A 41 1.83 1.78 -5.36
N LEU A 42 1.33 1.12 -6.41
CA LEU A 42 2.19 0.54 -7.45
C LEU A 42 3.05 1.63 -8.12
N ALA A 43 2.45 2.79 -8.40
CA ALA A 43 3.17 3.91 -9.00
C ALA A 43 4.28 4.41 -8.08
N GLU A 44 4.03 4.51 -6.77
CA GLU A 44 5.04 4.95 -5.81
C GLU A 44 6.20 3.95 -5.74
N ILE A 45 5.90 2.67 -5.72
CA ILE A 45 6.92 1.62 -5.72
C ILE A 45 7.75 1.68 -7.01
N ARG A 46 7.09 1.79 -8.16
CA ARG A 46 7.78 1.91 -9.45
C ARG A 46 8.70 3.13 -9.47
N ARG A 47 8.19 4.26 -8.99
CA ARG A 47 9.00 5.48 -8.91
C ARG A 47 10.24 5.27 -8.04
N GLY A 48 10.10 4.59 -6.91
CA GLY A 48 11.21 4.27 -6.04
C GLY A 48 12.26 3.40 -6.72
N ILE A 49 11.82 2.41 -7.50
CA ILE A 49 12.72 1.54 -8.27
C ILE A 49 13.50 2.36 -9.30
N GLU A 50 12.82 3.25 -10.03
CA GLU A 50 13.48 4.07 -11.05
C GLU A 50 14.48 5.06 -10.45
N LEU A 51 14.20 5.61 -9.27
CA LEU A 51 15.15 6.44 -8.54
C LEU A 51 16.38 5.62 -8.13
N LYS A 52 16.18 4.41 -7.64
CA LYS A 52 17.26 3.49 -7.27
C LYS A 52 18.15 3.13 -8.47
N ARG A 53 17.54 3.00 -9.65
CA ARG A 53 18.23 2.67 -10.89
C ARG A 53 19.32 3.68 -11.25
N ARG A 54 19.11 4.94 -10.88
CA ARG A 54 20.07 6.01 -11.18
C ARG A 54 21.42 5.81 -10.49
N THR A 55 21.42 5.20 -9.32
CA THR A 55 22.62 5.02 -8.49
C THR A 55 23.04 3.57 -8.34
N HIS A 56 22.10 2.63 -8.42
CA HIS A 56 22.32 1.20 -8.19
C HIS A 56 21.55 0.38 -9.23
N PRO A 57 21.98 0.38 -10.51
CA PRO A 57 21.23 -0.28 -11.59
C PRO A 57 21.05 -1.79 -11.39
N ASP A 58 22.03 -2.48 -10.81
CA ASP A 58 21.89 -3.92 -10.56
C ASP A 58 20.85 -4.23 -9.49
N ALA A 59 20.82 -3.42 -8.42
CA ALA A 59 19.79 -3.54 -7.39
C ALA A 59 18.39 -3.27 -7.98
N ALA A 60 18.27 -2.29 -8.88
CA ALA A 60 17.02 -1.99 -9.55
C ALA A 60 16.52 -3.15 -10.40
N LYS A 61 17.41 -3.89 -11.07
CA LYS A 61 17.02 -5.09 -11.84
C LYS A 61 16.40 -6.17 -10.95
N ALA A 62 16.97 -6.38 -9.76
CA ALA A 62 16.40 -7.32 -8.79
C ALA A 62 15.02 -6.85 -8.33
N LEU A 63 14.86 -5.54 -8.10
CA LEU A 63 13.58 -4.96 -7.73
C LEU A 63 12.54 -5.06 -8.86
N ASP A 64 12.97 -4.94 -10.12
CA ASP A 64 12.08 -5.15 -11.28
C ASP A 64 11.48 -6.56 -11.26
N ARG A 65 12.30 -7.57 -10.99
CA ARG A 65 11.83 -8.96 -10.94
C ARG A 65 10.86 -9.18 -9.77
N TRP A 66 11.20 -8.63 -8.61
CA TRP A 66 10.30 -8.70 -7.45
C TRP A 66 8.96 -8.00 -7.75
N PHE A 67 9.01 -6.81 -8.33
CA PHE A 67 7.81 -6.03 -8.66
C PHE A 67 6.91 -6.80 -9.62
N ALA A 68 7.49 -7.41 -10.65
CA ALA A 68 6.72 -8.20 -11.62
C ALA A 68 6.00 -9.37 -10.95
N ARG A 69 6.68 -10.08 -10.05
CA ARG A 69 6.08 -11.20 -9.30
C ARG A 69 4.97 -10.72 -8.37
N MET A 70 5.22 -9.63 -7.65
CA MET A 70 4.24 -9.04 -6.74
C MET A 70 2.99 -8.59 -7.50
N ARG A 71 3.19 -7.90 -8.64
CA ARG A 71 2.07 -7.43 -9.47
C ARG A 71 1.23 -8.60 -9.99
N LYS A 72 1.88 -9.64 -10.44
CA LYS A 72 1.21 -10.85 -10.92
C LYS A 72 0.40 -11.52 -9.80
N GLY A 73 0.98 -11.58 -8.61
CA GLY A 73 0.31 -12.18 -7.44
C GLY A 73 -0.93 -11.43 -7.00
N LEU A 74 -0.97 -10.11 -7.19
CA LEU A 74 -2.15 -9.31 -6.88
C LEU A 74 -3.30 -9.53 -7.85
N ALA A 75 -3.01 -9.99 -9.07
CA ALA A 75 -4.01 -10.28 -10.10
C ALA A 75 -4.97 -9.09 -10.31
N ASP A 76 -6.28 -9.29 -10.10
CA ASP A 76 -7.32 -8.28 -10.25
C ASP A 76 -7.55 -7.46 -8.96
N ARG A 77 -6.71 -7.65 -7.95
CA ARG A 77 -6.84 -6.95 -6.66
C ARG A 77 -6.00 -5.68 -6.57
N VAL A 78 -5.85 -4.98 -7.69
CA VAL A 78 -5.26 -3.64 -7.75
C VAL A 78 -6.36 -2.67 -8.13
N LEU A 79 -6.73 -1.80 -7.20
CA LEU A 79 -7.86 -0.88 -7.39
C LEU A 79 -7.44 0.38 -8.12
N PRO A 80 -8.23 0.81 -9.13
CA PRO A 80 -8.01 2.09 -9.77
C PRO A 80 -8.47 3.23 -8.86
N ILE A 81 -8.04 4.45 -9.17
CA ILE A 81 -8.57 5.65 -8.53
C ILE A 81 -9.62 6.22 -9.46
N ASP A 82 -10.87 6.11 -9.04
CA ASP A 82 -12.03 6.54 -9.81
C ASP A 82 -12.64 7.84 -9.24
N GLU A 83 -13.72 8.30 -9.85
CA GLU A 83 -14.36 9.56 -9.45
C GLU A 83 -14.84 9.54 -7.99
N PRO A 84 -15.53 8.50 -7.49
CA PRO A 84 -15.93 8.46 -6.07
C PRO A 84 -14.75 8.56 -5.11
N ILE A 85 -13.62 7.94 -5.44
CA ILE A 85 -12.41 8.02 -4.61
C ILE A 85 -11.86 9.44 -4.61
N MET A 86 -11.80 10.09 -5.77
CA MET A 86 -11.33 11.48 -5.87
C MET A 86 -12.24 12.45 -5.14
N GLU A 87 -13.54 12.24 -5.19
CA GLU A 87 -14.51 13.03 -4.44
C GLU A 87 -14.27 12.90 -2.93
N ALA A 88 -14.10 11.67 -2.44
CA ALA A 88 -13.81 11.42 -1.03
C ALA A 88 -12.48 12.06 -0.62
N TRP A 89 -11.46 11.95 -1.48
CA TRP A 89 -10.17 12.59 -1.23
C TRP A 89 -10.30 14.11 -1.11
N ALA A 90 -11.06 14.74 -2.00
CA ALA A 90 -11.25 16.18 -2.00
C ALA A 90 -11.85 16.65 -0.67
N LEU A 91 -12.88 15.96 -0.19
CA LEU A 91 -13.54 16.30 1.07
C LEU A 91 -12.62 16.05 2.28
N MET A 92 -11.90 14.94 2.26
CA MET A 92 -10.98 14.56 3.34
C MET A 92 -9.80 15.54 3.44
N SER A 93 -9.27 15.99 2.30
CA SER A 93 -8.07 16.83 2.27
C SER A 93 -8.30 18.26 2.79
N ILE A 94 -9.55 18.68 2.91
CA ILE A 94 -9.88 19.97 3.53
C ILE A 94 -9.58 19.96 5.03
N SER A 95 -9.87 18.83 5.69
CA SER A 95 -9.80 18.72 7.15
C SER A 95 -8.51 18.07 7.64
N HIS A 96 -7.78 17.35 6.78
CA HIS A 96 -6.64 16.54 7.17
C HIS A 96 -5.43 16.81 6.29
N SER A 97 -4.30 17.16 6.91
CA SER A 97 -3.06 17.44 6.21
C SER A 97 -2.21 16.17 6.12
N LEU A 98 -2.51 15.31 5.17
CA LEU A 98 -1.75 14.09 4.88
C LEU A 98 -0.95 14.25 3.60
N PRO A 99 0.19 13.53 3.45
CA PRO A 99 0.85 13.44 2.15
C PRO A 99 -0.13 12.95 1.09
N LEU A 100 0.08 13.41 -0.14
CA LEU A 100 -0.86 13.16 -1.24
C LEU A 100 -1.17 11.67 -1.41
N ILE A 101 -0.13 10.83 -1.48
CA ILE A 101 -0.32 9.39 -1.72
C ILE A 101 -1.07 8.75 -0.56
N ASP A 102 -0.66 9.05 0.68
CA ASP A 102 -1.31 8.52 1.88
C ASP A 102 -2.81 8.90 1.91
N SER A 103 -3.13 10.14 1.55
CA SER A 103 -4.52 10.60 1.54
C SER A 103 -5.35 9.92 0.45
N LEU A 104 -4.77 9.66 -0.72
CA LEU A 104 -5.44 8.93 -1.80
C LEU A 104 -5.68 7.47 -1.43
N VAL A 105 -4.72 6.84 -0.77
CA VAL A 105 -4.86 5.46 -0.30
C VAL A 105 -5.96 5.39 0.78
N ALA A 106 -5.97 6.34 1.71
CA ALA A 106 -7.00 6.42 2.74
C ALA A 106 -8.40 6.62 2.12
N ALA A 107 -8.52 7.51 1.14
CA ALA A 107 -9.78 7.73 0.42
C ALA A 107 -10.25 6.47 -0.29
N THR A 108 -9.33 5.71 -0.89
CA THR A 108 -9.63 4.44 -1.55
C THR A 108 -10.21 3.44 -0.55
N ALA A 109 -9.56 3.28 0.60
CA ALA A 109 -10.05 2.39 1.65
C ALA A 109 -11.43 2.79 2.13
N LYS A 110 -11.66 4.09 2.32
CA LYS A 110 -12.95 4.61 2.77
C LYS A 110 -14.08 4.29 1.80
N VAL A 111 -13.88 4.59 0.52
CA VAL A 111 -14.91 4.39 -0.50
C VAL A 111 -15.21 2.92 -0.72
N ARG A 112 -14.17 2.09 -0.70
CA ARG A 112 -14.31 0.65 -0.97
C ARG A 112 -14.65 -0.17 0.27
N GLY A 113 -14.72 0.47 1.44
CA GLY A 113 -15.04 -0.23 2.69
C GLY A 113 -13.96 -1.23 3.11
N LEU A 114 -12.70 -0.89 2.90
CA LEU A 114 -11.57 -1.76 3.18
C LEU A 114 -10.82 -1.33 4.44
N MET A 115 -10.18 -2.31 5.10
CA MET A 115 -9.26 -2.04 6.19
C MET A 115 -7.91 -1.62 5.60
N LEU A 116 -7.46 -0.41 5.91
CA LEU A 116 -6.15 0.06 5.48
C LEU A 116 -5.06 -0.57 6.35
N VAL A 117 -4.09 -1.22 5.73
CA VAL A 117 -2.96 -1.88 6.41
C VAL A 117 -1.75 -0.98 6.28
N THR A 118 -1.37 -0.31 7.37
CA THR A 118 -0.35 0.73 7.37
C THR A 118 0.22 0.92 8.78
N PRO A 119 1.52 1.24 8.92
CA PRO A 119 2.08 1.64 10.21
C PRO A 119 1.67 3.04 10.66
N ASN A 120 1.09 3.87 9.77
CA ASN A 120 0.77 5.28 10.04
C ASN A 120 -0.61 5.45 10.67
N ILE A 121 -0.89 4.69 11.73
CA ILE A 121 -2.21 4.67 12.39
C ILE A 121 -2.61 6.04 12.93
N GLU A 122 -1.66 6.75 13.54
CA GLU A 122 -1.96 8.05 14.15
C GLU A 122 -2.39 9.07 13.09
N ASP A 123 -1.70 9.10 11.96
CA ASP A 123 -2.01 10.04 10.87
C ASP A 123 -3.37 9.74 10.23
N ILE A 124 -3.77 8.47 10.21
CA ILE A 124 -5.01 8.02 9.57
C ILE A 124 -6.21 8.14 10.53
N ALA A 125 -5.98 8.10 11.84
CA ALA A 125 -7.06 8.02 12.84
C ALA A 125 -8.11 9.12 12.67
N GLU A 126 -7.69 10.36 12.39
CA GLU A 126 -8.59 11.49 12.25
C GLU A 126 -9.48 11.40 11.00
N THR A 127 -9.09 10.62 10.01
CA THR A 127 -9.89 10.46 8.78
C THR A 127 -11.10 9.59 8.96
N GLY A 128 -11.16 8.82 10.06
CA GLY A 128 -12.24 7.86 10.31
C GLY A 128 -12.11 6.57 9.50
N VAL A 129 -11.03 6.40 8.73
CA VAL A 129 -10.77 5.18 7.96
C VAL A 129 -10.31 4.08 8.91
N ALA A 130 -10.90 2.90 8.80
CA ALA A 130 -10.46 1.74 9.56
C ALA A 130 -9.06 1.35 9.13
N ALA A 131 -8.14 1.25 10.09
CA ALA A 131 -6.74 0.98 9.80
C ALA A 131 -6.12 0.06 10.85
N PHE A 132 -5.05 -0.62 10.46
CA PHE A 132 -4.38 -1.60 11.30
C PHE A 132 -2.90 -1.60 10.97
N ASP A 133 -2.06 -1.68 12.00
CA ASP A 133 -0.60 -1.67 11.86
C ASP A 133 -0.06 -3.10 11.99
N PRO A 134 0.38 -3.72 10.87
CA PRO A 134 0.89 -5.10 10.92
C PRO A 134 2.25 -5.22 11.60
N PHE A 135 2.96 -4.11 11.81
CA PHE A 135 4.25 -4.11 12.49
C PHE A 135 4.10 -4.27 14.01
N SER A 136 2.96 -3.86 14.56
CA SER A 136 2.71 -3.86 16.00
C SER A 136 2.11 -5.16 16.54
N GLU A 137 1.83 -6.10 15.70
CA GLU A 137 1.15 -7.37 16.07
C GLU A 137 2.06 -8.33 16.82
#